data_eb3faddda09859ccbbf3ab0e5203695b
#
_entry.id   eb3faddda09859ccbbf3ab0e5203695b
#
_cell.length_a   1.000
_cell.length_b   1.000
_cell.length_c   1.000
_cell.angle_alpha   90.00
_cell.angle_beta   90.00
_cell.angle_gamma   90.00
#
_symmetry.space_group_name_H-M   'P 1'
#
loop_
_entity.id
_entity.type
_entity.pdbx_description
1 polymer ?
#
loop_
_entity_poly.entity_id
_entity_poly.type
_entity_poly.pdbx_seq_one_letter_code
_entity_poly.pdbx_strand_id
1 'polypeptide(L)'
;MPTLRELRADRLLTIRDLARQAGVAPSSIYLIETGRTTPHTTTIRRIASALGVDPETVEEFRQAIEAAKEPRPRRGRAARR
;
A
#
# COMPACT_ATOMS: atom_id res chain seq x y z
N MET A 1 10.58 5.91 10.10
CA MET A 1 10.01 4.86 9.26
C MET A 1 9.98 5.35 7.83
N PRO A 2 10.51 4.61 6.91
CA PRO A 2 10.62 5.10 5.54
C PRO A 2 9.27 5.12 4.83
N THR A 3 9.15 6.06 3.91
CA THR A 3 7.96 6.11 3.06
C THR A 3 8.17 5.19 1.85
N LEU A 4 7.09 4.90 1.18
CA LEU A 4 7.16 4.09 -0.04
C LEU A 4 8.08 4.73 -1.06
N ARG A 5 7.99 6.05 -1.20
CA ARG A 5 8.84 6.75 -2.14
C ARG A 5 10.31 6.60 -1.80
N GLU A 6 10.66 6.69 -0.52
CA GLU A 6 12.04 6.53 -0.09
C GLU A 6 12.57 5.14 -0.39
N LEU A 7 11.76 4.13 -0.12
CA LEU A 7 12.17 2.75 -0.39
C LEU A 7 12.36 2.51 -1.88
N ARG A 8 11.48 3.08 -2.68
CA ARG A 8 11.57 2.95 -4.12
C ARG A 8 12.83 3.64 -4.63
N ALA A 9 13.08 4.84 -4.15
CA ALA A 9 14.24 5.62 -4.58
C ALA A 9 15.54 4.92 -4.19
N ASP A 10 15.59 4.32 -3.01
CA ASP A 10 16.78 3.60 -2.57
C ASP A 10 17.12 2.46 -3.52
N ARG A 11 16.12 1.92 -4.18
CA ARG A 11 16.33 0.81 -5.10
C ARG A 11 16.42 1.27 -6.54
N LEU A 12 16.46 2.58 -6.75
CA LEU A 12 16.56 3.17 -8.08
C LEU A 12 15.44 2.74 -9.00
N LEU A 13 14.25 2.62 -8.44
CA LEU A 13 13.08 2.21 -9.22
C LEU A 13 12.20 3.41 -9.52
N THR A 14 11.74 3.51 -10.75
CA THR A 14 10.70 4.49 -11.07
C THR A 14 9.36 3.94 -10.60
N ILE A 15 8.35 4.81 -10.60
CA ILE A 15 6.99 4.36 -10.28
C ILE A 15 6.57 3.23 -11.22
N ARG A 16 6.89 3.37 -12.50
CA ARG A 16 6.55 2.32 -13.45
C ARG A 16 7.29 1.02 -13.18
N ASP A 17 8.57 1.11 -12.82
CA ASP A 17 9.33 -0.09 -12.50
C ASP A 17 8.72 -0.84 -11.33
N LEU A 18 8.41 -0.12 -10.26
CA LEU A 18 7.81 -0.76 -9.10
C LEU A 18 6.44 -1.33 -9.42
N ALA A 19 5.64 -0.58 -10.16
CA ALA A 19 4.30 -1.05 -10.54
C ALA A 19 4.39 -2.34 -11.33
N ARG A 20 5.34 -2.41 -12.26
CA ARG A 20 5.51 -3.61 -13.07
C ARG A 20 5.93 -4.80 -12.20
N GLN A 21 6.88 -4.58 -11.31
CA GLN A 21 7.36 -5.65 -10.45
C GLN A 21 6.29 -6.11 -9.46
N ALA A 22 5.47 -5.20 -8.99
CA ALA A 22 4.43 -5.53 -8.03
C ALA A 22 3.15 -6.03 -8.69
N GLY A 23 3.02 -5.85 -9.98
CA GLY A 23 1.82 -6.26 -10.68
C GLY A 23 0.63 -5.37 -10.40
N VAL A 24 0.88 -4.07 -10.22
CA VAL A 24 -0.19 -3.09 -9.96
C VAL A 24 -0.07 -1.95 -10.95
N ALA A 25 -1.09 -1.13 -11.03
CA ALA A 25 -1.06 0.01 -11.95
C ALA A 25 -0.12 1.09 -11.43
N PRO A 26 0.61 1.79 -12.33
CA PRO A 26 1.47 2.89 -11.89
C PRO A 26 0.71 3.97 -11.14
N SER A 27 -0.53 4.25 -11.55
CA SER A 27 -1.33 5.25 -10.85
C SER A 27 -1.60 4.86 -9.41
N SER A 28 -1.70 3.56 -9.12
CA SER A 28 -1.89 3.10 -7.75
C SER A 28 -0.69 3.47 -6.89
N ILE A 29 0.52 3.31 -7.41
CA ILE A 29 1.72 3.68 -6.68
C ILE A 29 1.72 5.18 -6.42
N TYR A 30 1.43 5.96 -7.46
CA TYR A 30 1.42 7.42 -7.33
C TYR A 30 0.42 7.88 -6.27
N LEU A 31 -0.77 7.32 -6.29
CA LEU A 31 -1.80 7.73 -5.34
C LEU A 31 -1.44 7.37 -3.91
N ILE A 32 -0.79 6.23 -3.73
CA ILE A 32 -0.34 5.82 -2.40
C ILE A 32 0.77 6.76 -1.92
N GLU A 33 1.73 7.05 -2.79
CA GLU A 33 2.86 7.90 -2.39
C GLU A 33 2.43 9.32 -2.05
N THR A 34 1.37 9.79 -2.68
CA THR A 34 0.90 11.15 -2.43
C THR A 34 -0.18 11.21 -1.35
N GLY A 35 -0.49 10.07 -0.74
CA GLY A 35 -1.47 10.04 0.34
C GLY A 35 -2.90 10.22 -0.11
N ARG A 36 -3.18 10.01 -1.39
CA ARG A 36 -4.52 10.24 -1.92
C ARG A 36 -5.42 9.02 -1.83
N THR A 37 -4.87 7.88 -1.54
CA THR A 37 -5.67 6.69 -1.40
C THR A 37 -5.06 5.77 -0.36
N THR A 38 -5.89 4.95 0.26
CA THR A 38 -5.42 3.94 1.19
C THR A 38 -5.33 2.62 0.44
N PRO A 39 -4.18 2.00 0.41
CA PRO A 39 -4.02 0.77 -0.37
C PRO A 39 -4.77 -0.41 0.25
N HIS A 40 -5.25 -1.29 -0.59
CA HIS A 40 -5.86 -2.53 -0.14
C HIS A 40 -4.77 -3.49 0.32
N THR A 41 -5.16 -4.43 1.16
CA THR A 41 -4.22 -5.42 1.68
C THR A 41 -3.48 -6.17 0.58
N THR A 42 -4.19 -6.53 -0.50
CA THR A 42 -3.56 -7.22 -1.61
C THR A 42 -2.49 -6.36 -2.27
N THR A 43 -2.79 -5.08 -2.47
CA THR A 43 -1.83 -4.15 -3.06
C THR A 43 -0.61 -3.99 -2.16
N ILE A 44 -0.84 -3.88 -0.85
CA ILE A 44 0.24 -3.77 0.12
C ILE A 44 1.18 -4.98 0.02
N ARG A 45 0.61 -6.17 -0.02
CA ARG A 45 1.41 -7.37 -0.11
C ARG A 45 2.22 -7.42 -1.37
N ARG A 46 1.64 -7.07 -2.48
CA ARG A 46 2.33 -7.11 -3.77
C ARG A 46 3.49 -6.12 -3.81
N ILE A 47 3.27 -4.92 -3.31
CA ILE A 47 4.31 -3.90 -3.32
C ILE A 47 5.42 -4.26 -2.35
N ALA A 48 5.07 -4.71 -1.15
CA ALA A 48 6.07 -5.08 -0.16
C ALA A 48 6.93 -6.24 -0.65
N SER A 49 6.31 -7.19 -1.32
CA SER A 49 7.03 -8.32 -1.89
C SER A 49 7.99 -7.86 -2.96
N ALA A 50 7.58 -6.95 -3.82
CA ALA A 50 8.43 -6.43 -4.88
C ALA A 50 9.63 -5.68 -4.29
N LEU A 51 9.45 -5.01 -3.17
CA LEU A 51 10.53 -4.28 -2.51
C LEU A 51 11.36 -5.17 -1.59
N GLY A 52 10.86 -6.35 -1.26
CA GLY A 52 11.57 -7.25 -0.36
C GLY A 52 11.55 -6.79 1.09
N VAL A 53 10.48 -6.14 1.53
CA VAL A 53 10.38 -5.63 2.90
C VAL A 53 9.08 -6.10 3.53
N ASP A 54 9.04 -6.01 4.87
CA ASP A 54 7.84 -6.28 5.60
C ASP A 54 6.88 -5.13 5.37
N PRO A 55 5.61 -5.38 5.13
CA PRO A 55 4.66 -4.28 4.91
C PRO A 55 4.62 -3.29 6.07
N GLU A 56 4.81 -3.75 7.29
CA GLU A 56 4.74 -2.86 8.45
C GLU A 56 5.90 -1.89 8.55
N THR A 57 6.92 -2.05 7.73
CA THR A 57 8.04 -1.13 7.74
C THR A 57 7.86 0.04 6.81
N VAL A 58 6.76 0.09 6.07
CA VAL A 58 6.48 1.17 5.13
C VAL A 58 5.43 2.08 5.76
N GLU A 59 5.73 3.35 5.82
CA GLU A 59 4.87 4.32 6.51
C GLU A 59 3.42 4.25 6.05
N GLU A 60 3.19 4.34 4.76
CA GLU A 60 1.83 4.36 4.22
C GLU A 60 1.11 3.04 4.50
N PHE A 61 1.84 1.95 4.44
CA PHE A 61 1.23 0.65 4.65
C PHE A 61 0.91 0.41 6.11
N ARG A 62 1.77 0.91 6.99
CA ARG A 62 1.50 0.76 8.40
C ARG A 62 0.22 1.44 8.80
N GLN A 63 -0.01 2.63 8.27
CA GLN A 63 -1.26 3.33 8.55
C GLN A 63 -2.46 2.53 8.06
N ALA A 64 -2.37 1.96 6.87
CA ALA A 64 -3.45 1.17 6.31
C ALA A 64 -3.69 -0.10 7.12
N ILE A 65 -2.62 -0.74 7.57
CA ILE A 65 -2.73 -1.96 8.37
C ILE A 65 -3.39 -1.65 9.70
N GLU A 66 -3.00 -0.55 10.33
CA GLU A 66 -3.61 -0.17 11.60
C GLU A 66 -5.09 0.10 11.43
N ALA A 67 -5.46 0.79 10.37
CA ALA A 67 -6.86 1.07 10.10
C ALA A 67 -7.64 -0.22 9.87
N ALA A 68 -7.02 -1.19 9.20
CA ALA A 68 -7.68 -2.45 8.93
C ALA A 68 -7.89 -3.29 10.18
N LYS A 69 -7.03 -3.09 11.19
CA LYS A 69 -7.17 -3.83 12.42
C LYS A 69 -8.24 -3.29 13.33
N GLU A 70 -8.66 -2.06 13.11
CA GLU A 70 -9.67 -1.48 13.97
C GLU A 70 -11.03 -1.97 13.60
N PRO A 71 -11.90 -2.16 14.56
CA PRO A 71 -13.24 -2.60 14.26
C PRO A 71 -13.94 -1.55 13.44
N ARG A 72 -14.57 -1.94 12.33
CA ARG A 72 -15.24 -1.01 11.57
C ARG A 72 -16.61 -0.91 12.00
N PRO A 73 -17.22 0.18 11.85
CA PRO A 73 -18.63 0.36 12.16
C PRO A 73 -19.38 -0.51 11.18
N ARG A 74 -20.41 -1.18 11.66
CA ARG A 74 -20.99 -1.97 10.85
C ARG A 74 -21.87 -1.33 10.07
N ARG A 75 -21.94 -0.98 9.09
CA ARG A 75 -22.67 -0.31 8.35
C ARG A 75 -23.50 -1.16 7.82
N GLY A 76 -24.11 -1.03 7.72
CA GLY A 76 -24.92 -1.73 7.18
C GLY A 76 -24.78 -2.84 6.41
N ARG A 77 -24.34 -3.22 6.20
CA ARG A 77 -24.10 -4.14 5.47
C ARG A 77 -24.63 -5.07 5.87
N ALA A 78 -24.85 -4.83 6.48
CA ALA A 78 -25.12 -5.67 6.92
C ALA A 78 -26.22 -6.10 6.52
N ALA A 79 -26.58 -5.77 6.23
CA ALA A 79 -27.52 -6.12 5.93
C ALA A 79 -27.55 -6.85 4.91
N ARG A 80 -27.47 -7.16 4.52
CA ARG A 80 -27.46 -7.70 3.64
C ARG A 80 -27.79 -8.58 3.54
N ARG A 81 -28.23 -8.71 3.70
CA ARG A 81 -28.52 -9.31 3.67
C ARG A 81 -29.02 -9.61 3.47
#